data_f13f2faf6cde8d47810f63eb9e8f7f8b
#
_entry.id   f13f2faf6cde8d47810f63eb9e8f7f8b
#
_cell.length_a   1.000
_cell.length_b   1.000
_cell.length_c   1.000
_cell.angle_alpha   90.00
_cell.angle_beta   90.00
_cell.angle_gamma   90.00
#
_symmetry.space_group_name_H-M   'P 1'
#
loop_
_entity.id
_entity.type
_entity.pdbx_description
1 polymer ?
#
loop_
_entity_poly.entity_id
_entity_poly.type
_entity_poly.pdbx_seq_one_letter_code
_entity_poly.pdbx_strand_id
1 'polypeptide(L)'
;MHPLEKMILEGEHQQQDFKYFLNDAKKIARTLAAFANTDGGRLLVGVKDNGKVVGLKHKDEEVYVVEAAANVFCMPAVVFETRYWNYEGRTVLDVWVPKSGQAPHTAPAENGKAACFIRKEDENKIASELETAVLRLKYSPQPLTLSMDKQLERLTEVLKTYDASNGYDIRTLSRLSLMTEKECVEALARLIAGGTI
;
A
#
# COMPACT_ATOMS: atom_id res chain seq x y z
N MET A 1 -13.15 28.49 1.76
CA MET A 1 -11.89 27.75 1.54
C MET A 1 -12.07 26.84 0.36
N HIS A 2 -11.18 26.89 -0.62
CA HIS A 2 -11.23 26.03 -1.80
C HIS A 2 -10.94 24.57 -1.41
N PRO A 3 -11.61 23.53 -1.97
CA PRO A 3 -11.37 22.15 -1.57
C PRO A 3 -9.91 21.70 -1.69
N LEU A 4 -9.21 22.11 -2.75
CA LEU A 4 -7.79 21.83 -2.93
C LEU A 4 -6.93 22.46 -1.80
N GLU A 5 -7.26 23.69 -1.39
CA GLU A 5 -6.56 24.38 -0.30
C GLU A 5 -6.65 23.61 1.01
N LYS A 6 -7.84 23.05 1.31
CA LYS A 6 -8.02 22.19 2.49
C LYS A 6 -7.12 20.97 2.42
N MET A 7 -7.09 20.26 1.28
CA MET A 7 -6.23 19.09 1.07
C MET A 7 -4.73 19.44 1.24
N ILE A 8 -4.30 20.59 0.69
CA ILE A 8 -2.91 21.02 0.81
C ILE A 8 -2.54 21.35 2.26
N LEU A 9 -3.45 21.95 3.03
CA LEU A 9 -3.21 22.24 4.45
C LEU A 9 -3.09 21.00 5.33
N GLU A 10 -3.70 19.87 4.94
CA GLU A 10 -3.55 18.58 5.59
C GLU A 10 -2.14 18.01 5.45
N GLY A 11 -1.39 18.43 4.40
CA GLY A 11 -0.04 17.93 4.13
C GLY A 11 0.00 16.51 3.57
N GLU A 12 1.21 15.96 3.44
CA GLU A 12 1.40 14.54 3.10
C GLU A 12 1.12 13.67 4.33
N HIS A 13 0.42 12.55 4.13
CA HIS A 13 0.07 11.62 5.17
C HIS A 13 -0.30 10.24 4.58
N GLN A 14 -0.83 9.33 5.40
CA GLN A 14 -1.22 7.95 5.04
C GLN A 14 -2.01 7.85 3.72
N GLN A 15 -2.89 8.81 3.43
CA GLN A 15 -3.77 8.79 2.26
C GLN A 15 -3.55 9.99 1.32
N GLN A 16 -2.45 10.69 1.45
CA GLN A 16 -2.15 11.84 0.58
C GLN A 16 -0.66 11.98 0.32
N ASP A 17 -0.31 12.23 -0.94
CA ASP A 17 1.06 12.44 -1.39
C ASP A 17 1.11 13.60 -2.41
N PHE A 18 2.19 14.40 -2.42
CA PHE A 18 2.37 15.51 -3.35
C PHE A 18 3.46 15.19 -4.35
N LYS A 19 3.27 15.62 -5.59
CA LYS A 19 4.32 15.55 -6.62
C LYS A 19 4.34 16.83 -7.43
N TYR A 20 5.52 17.37 -7.56
CA TYR A 20 5.71 18.54 -8.41
C TYR A 20 5.39 18.24 -9.87
N PHE A 21 5.89 17.11 -10.39
CA PHE A 21 5.64 16.56 -11.72
C PHE A 21 5.92 15.05 -11.73
N LEU A 22 5.43 14.34 -12.75
CA LEU A 22 5.62 12.90 -12.89
C LEU A 22 6.62 12.61 -14.02
N ASN A 23 7.77 12.03 -13.70
CA ASN A 23 8.82 11.69 -14.67
C ASN A 23 9.24 10.22 -14.64
N ASP A 24 8.70 9.43 -13.74
CA ASP A 24 9.07 8.02 -13.55
C ASP A 24 7.82 7.20 -13.19
N ALA A 25 7.23 6.55 -14.21
CA ALA A 25 6.05 5.71 -14.03
C ALA A 25 6.26 4.56 -13.01
N LYS A 26 7.49 4.04 -12.86
CA LYS A 26 7.78 2.98 -11.87
C LYS A 26 7.72 3.50 -10.44
N LYS A 27 8.19 4.73 -10.19
CA LYS A 27 8.04 5.37 -8.87
C LYS A 27 6.57 5.64 -8.56
N ILE A 28 5.81 6.13 -9.54
CA ILE A 28 4.38 6.35 -9.37
C ILE A 28 3.64 5.04 -9.13
N ALA A 29 3.99 3.96 -9.83
CA ALA A 29 3.41 2.63 -9.60
C ALA A 29 3.57 2.16 -8.15
N ARG A 30 4.71 2.44 -7.50
CA ARG A 30 4.91 2.14 -6.07
C ARG A 30 3.92 2.89 -5.18
N THR A 31 3.69 4.16 -5.46
CA THR A 31 2.73 4.99 -4.71
C THR A 31 1.30 4.49 -4.92
N LEU A 32 0.90 4.23 -6.17
CA LEU A 32 -0.44 3.73 -6.48
C LEU A 32 -0.68 2.36 -5.83
N ALA A 33 0.29 1.43 -5.94
CA ALA A 33 0.23 0.12 -5.30
C ALA A 33 0.15 0.24 -3.77
N ALA A 34 0.95 1.13 -3.17
CA ALA A 34 0.93 1.36 -1.72
C ALA A 34 -0.44 1.87 -1.24
N PHE A 35 -1.05 2.83 -1.92
CA PHE A 35 -2.40 3.30 -1.63
C PHE A 35 -3.43 2.18 -1.78
N ALA A 36 -3.43 1.47 -2.91
CA ALA A 36 -4.38 0.39 -3.19
C ALA A 36 -4.31 -0.75 -2.15
N ASN A 37 -3.11 -1.08 -1.69
CA ASN A 37 -2.86 -2.14 -0.70
C ASN A 37 -3.19 -1.73 0.75
N THR A 38 -3.34 -0.43 1.02
CA THR A 38 -3.53 0.06 2.40
C THR A 38 -4.92 0.65 2.57
N ASP A 39 -5.05 1.95 2.60
CA ASP A 39 -6.32 2.63 2.91
C ASP A 39 -6.89 3.43 1.74
N GLY A 40 -6.33 3.24 0.54
CA GLY A 40 -6.51 4.14 -0.57
C GLY A 40 -5.74 5.45 -0.35
N GLY A 41 -5.92 6.41 -1.26
CA GLY A 41 -5.29 7.72 -1.11
C GLY A 41 -5.34 8.52 -2.38
N ARG A 42 -4.75 9.70 -2.32
CA ARG A 42 -4.65 10.60 -3.47
C ARG A 42 -3.23 11.08 -3.71
N LEU A 43 -2.93 11.30 -4.97
CA LEU A 43 -1.71 11.92 -5.43
C LEU A 43 -2.06 13.28 -6.04
N LEU A 44 -1.61 14.37 -5.43
CA LEU A 44 -1.77 15.72 -5.98
C LEU A 44 -0.54 16.10 -6.80
N VAL A 45 -0.71 16.20 -8.12
CA VAL A 45 0.36 16.54 -9.06
C VAL A 45 0.28 18.02 -9.45
N GLY A 46 1.43 18.70 -9.42
CA GLY A 46 1.54 20.16 -9.54
C GLY A 46 1.63 20.85 -8.18
N VAL A 47 1.89 20.09 -7.11
CA VAL A 47 2.10 20.57 -5.74
C VAL A 47 3.48 20.12 -5.28
N LYS A 48 4.24 20.99 -4.63
CA LYS A 48 5.51 20.66 -3.98
C LYS A 48 5.28 20.11 -2.58
N ASP A 49 6.23 19.38 -2.03
CA ASP A 49 6.19 18.78 -0.68
C ASP A 49 5.89 19.82 0.44
N ASN A 50 6.23 21.09 0.23
CA ASN A 50 5.90 22.19 1.13
C ASN A 50 4.49 22.78 0.92
N GLY A 51 3.64 22.15 0.12
CA GLY A 51 2.29 22.60 -0.18
C GLY A 51 2.19 23.71 -1.24
N LYS A 52 3.31 24.20 -1.80
CA LYS A 52 3.25 25.26 -2.82
C LYS A 52 2.68 24.73 -4.13
N VAL A 53 1.54 25.28 -4.56
CA VAL A 53 0.95 24.99 -5.87
C VAL A 53 1.79 25.63 -6.97
N VAL A 54 2.26 24.81 -7.89
CA VAL A 54 3.01 25.23 -9.09
C VAL A 54 2.22 25.00 -10.36
N GLY A 55 1.28 24.04 -10.33
CA GLY A 55 0.44 23.64 -11.46
C GLY A 55 1.18 22.73 -12.45
N LEU A 56 0.39 22.12 -13.34
CA LEU A 56 0.87 21.26 -14.41
C LEU A 56 1.39 22.10 -15.58
N LYS A 57 2.45 21.63 -16.23
CA LYS A 57 2.96 22.15 -17.49
C LYS A 57 2.26 21.48 -18.68
N HIS A 58 2.13 20.16 -18.67
CA HIS A 58 1.61 19.33 -19.74
C HIS A 58 0.61 18.31 -19.15
N LYS A 59 -0.70 18.65 -19.22
CA LYS A 59 -1.76 17.85 -18.58
C LYS A 59 -1.82 16.42 -19.07
N ASP A 60 -1.70 16.20 -20.36
CA ASP A 60 -1.86 14.88 -20.97
C ASP A 60 -0.67 13.97 -20.68
N GLU A 61 0.53 14.54 -20.59
CA GLU A 61 1.75 13.79 -20.25
C GLU A 61 1.68 13.23 -18.82
N GLU A 62 1.18 14.01 -17.85
CA GLU A 62 1.04 13.59 -16.46
C GLU A 62 0.04 12.42 -16.31
N VAL A 63 -1.11 12.49 -16.99
CA VAL A 63 -2.10 11.41 -16.99
C VAL A 63 -1.54 10.16 -17.66
N TYR A 64 -0.83 10.28 -18.77
CA TYR A 64 -0.18 9.15 -19.42
C TYR A 64 0.79 8.41 -18.50
N VAL A 65 1.59 9.15 -17.70
CA VAL A 65 2.49 8.54 -16.70
C VAL A 65 1.71 7.77 -15.64
N VAL A 66 0.56 8.30 -15.17
CA VAL A 66 -0.30 7.60 -14.21
C VAL A 66 -0.90 6.34 -14.82
N GLU A 67 -1.41 6.41 -16.05
CA GLU A 67 -1.96 5.25 -16.77
C GLU A 67 -0.90 4.16 -16.98
N ALA A 68 0.31 4.53 -17.39
CA ALA A 68 1.42 3.60 -17.51
C ALA A 68 1.78 2.98 -16.14
N ALA A 69 1.83 3.78 -15.07
CA ALA A 69 2.09 3.31 -13.73
C ALA A 69 1.06 2.28 -13.27
N ALA A 70 -0.22 2.58 -13.43
CA ALA A 70 -1.31 1.75 -12.96
C ALA A 70 -1.49 0.45 -13.78
N ASN A 71 -1.39 0.53 -15.11
CA ASN A 71 -1.76 -0.56 -16.01
C ASN A 71 -0.58 -1.41 -16.49
N VAL A 72 0.64 -0.84 -16.53
CA VAL A 72 1.82 -1.55 -17.03
C VAL A 72 2.73 -1.99 -15.89
N PHE A 73 2.89 -1.15 -14.87
CA PHE A 73 3.85 -1.40 -13.80
C PHE A 73 3.23 -1.93 -12.50
N CYS A 74 1.91 -1.89 -12.33
CA CYS A 74 1.22 -2.55 -11.22
C CYS A 74 0.68 -3.91 -11.65
N MET A 75 0.77 -4.92 -10.76
CA MET A 75 0.21 -6.25 -10.97
C MET A 75 -0.48 -6.73 -9.68
N PRO A 76 -1.80 -7.00 -9.71
CA PRO A 76 -2.75 -6.60 -10.76
C PRO A 76 -2.77 -5.09 -10.99
N ALA A 77 -3.38 -4.64 -12.11
CA ALA A 77 -3.51 -3.21 -12.40
C ALA A 77 -4.27 -2.48 -11.27
N VAL A 78 -3.89 -1.24 -11.00
CA VAL A 78 -4.52 -0.42 -9.96
C VAL A 78 -5.61 0.44 -10.58
N VAL A 79 -6.80 0.41 -9.99
CA VAL A 79 -7.92 1.29 -10.37
C VAL A 79 -7.69 2.68 -9.79
N PHE A 80 -7.92 3.70 -10.57
CA PHE A 80 -7.81 5.10 -10.13
C PHE A 80 -8.82 5.99 -10.85
N GLU A 81 -9.08 7.16 -10.28
CA GLU A 81 -9.88 8.23 -10.87
C GLU A 81 -9.06 9.50 -10.93
N THR A 82 -9.30 10.35 -11.92
CA THR A 82 -8.62 11.64 -12.06
C THR A 82 -9.57 12.80 -12.01
N ARG A 83 -9.14 13.91 -11.40
CA ARG A 83 -9.82 15.18 -11.37
C ARG A 83 -8.83 16.33 -11.55
N TYR A 84 -9.22 17.36 -12.26
CA TYR A 84 -8.46 18.59 -12.34
C TYR A 84 -9.04 19.67 -11.43
N TRP A 85 -8.15 20.30 -10.67
CA TRP A 85 -8.48 21.49 -9.88
C TRP A 85 -7.85 22.72 -10.50
N ASN A 86 -8.63 23.79 -10.63
CA ASN A 86 -8.09 25.12 -10.99
C ASN A 86 -8.00 25.95 -9.71
N TYR A 87 -6.80 26.35 -9.36
CA TYR A 87 -6.52 27.14 -8.17
C TYR A 87 -5.55 28.28 -8.53
N GLU A 88 -5.98 29.52 -8.34
CA GLU A 88 -5.21 30.72 -8.67
C GLU A 88 -4.59 30.70 -10.09
N GLY A 89 -5.38 30.30 -11.08
CA GLY A 89 -4.93 30.19 -12.47
C GLY A 89 -3.99 29.02 -12.78
N ARG A 90 -3.77 28.12 -11.82
CA ARG A 90 -2.94 26.93 -11.98
C ARG A 90 -3.80 25.67 -11.95
N THR A 91 -3.44 24.69 -12.77
CA THR A 91 -4.12 23.40 -12.80
C THR A 91 -3.33 22.39 -11.99
N VAL A 92 -4.02 21.68 -11.10
CA VAL A 92 -3.49 20.55 -10.31
C VAL A 92 -4.25 19.28 -10.71
N LEU A 93 -3.55 18.18 -10.94
CA LEU A 93 -4.15 16.86 -11.15
C LEU A 93 -4.27 16.15 -9.79
N ASP A 94 -5.48 15.72 -9.47
CA ASP A 94 -5.81 14.89 -8.31
C ASP A 94 -6.08 13.48 -8.85
N VAL A 95 -5.23 12.54 -8.46
CA VAL A 95 -5.34 11.11 -8.78
C VAL A 95 -5.83 10.40 -7.53
N TRP A 96 -7.06 9.93 -7.54
CA TRP A 96 -7.66 9.18 -6.44
C TRP A 96 -7.51 7.68 -6.67
N VAL A 97 -6.96 6.96 -5.70
CA VAL A 97 -6.82 5.51 -5.69
C VAL A 97 -7.65 4.94 -4.54
N PRO A 98 -8.73 4.20 -4.82
CA PRO A 98 -9.48 3.54 -3.77
C PRO A 98 -8.68 2.39 -3.15
N LYS A 99 -9.00 2.03 -1.89
CA LYS A 99 -8.53 0.78 -1.30
C LYS A 99 -9.00 -0.38 -2.18
N SER A 100 -8.07 -1.25 -2.57
CA SER A 100 -8.37 -2.33 -3.51
C SER A 100 -8.98 -3.55 -2.84
N GLY A 101 -9.98 -4.15 -3.49
CA GLY A 101 -10.46 -5.50 -3.17
C GLY A 101 -9.65 -6.62 -3.85
N GLN A 102 -8.58 -6.29 -4.59
CA GLN A 102 -7.72 -7.23 -5.32
C GLN A 102 -6.27 -7.23 -4.82
N ALA A 103 -6.03 -6.70 -3.62
CA ALA A 103 -4.70 -6.71 -3.03
C ALA A 103 -4.19 -8.16 -2.83
N PRO A 104 -2.86 -8.41 -2.87
CA PRO A 104 -1.79 -7.42 -2.97
C PRO A 104 -1.48 -7.01 -4.41
N HIS A 105 -1.33 -5.71 -4.65
CA HIS A 105 -0.72 -5.15 -5.85
C HIS A 105 0.79 -5.07 -5.69
N THR A 106 1.53 -5.43 -6.72
CA THR A 106 2.99 -5.29 -6.76
C THR A 106 3.41 -4.23 -7.77
N ALA A 107 4.56 -3.62 -7.55
CA ALA A 107 5.21 -2.69 -8.47
C ALA A 107 6.73 -2.95 -8.50
N PRO A 108 7.48 -2.47 -9.51
CA PRO A 108 8.92 -2.66 -9.59
C PRO A 108 9.65 -1.92 -8.46
N ALA A 109 10.41 -2.64 -7.65
CA ALA A 109 11.36 -2.08 -6.70
C ALA A 109 12.57 -1.46 -7.43
N GLU A 110 13.52 -0.86 -6.70
CA GLU A 110 14.69 -0.21 -7.30
C GLU A 110 15.60 -1.20 -8.06
N ASN A 111 15.67 -2.44 -7.57
CA ASN A 111 16.39 -3.53 -8.21
C ASN A 111 15.64 -4.15 -9.42
N GLY A 112 14.50 -3.59 -9.81
CA GLY A 112 13.65 -4.06 -10.89
C GLY A 112 12.77 -5.28 -10.56
N LYS A 113 12.90 -5.89 -9.39
CA LYS A 113 12.05 -7.01 -8.98
C LYS A 113 10.68 -6.50 -8.54
N ALA A 114 9.64 -7.28 -8.79
CA ALA A 114 8.30 -6.99 -8.27
C ALA A 114 8.28 -7.09 -6.74
N ALA A 115 7.71 -6.09 -6.07
CA ALA A 115 7.53 -6.06 -4.63
C ALA A 115 6.14 -5.52 -4.28
N CYS A 116 5.58 -6.00 -3.18
CA CYS A 116 4.36 -5.45 -2.61
C CYS A 116 4.72 -4.17 -1.82
N PHE A 117 4.06 -3.07 -2.13
CA PHE A 117 4.24 -1.81 -1.42
C PHE A 117 3.02 -1.49 -0.56
N ILE A 118 3.26 -0.97 0.64
CA ILE A 118 2.24 -0.47 1.56
C ILE A 118 2.56 0.96 1.98
N ARG A 119 1.54 1.74 2.30
CA ARG A 119 1.69 3.09 2.83
C ARG A 119 1.81 3.01 4.35
N LYS A 120 2.86 3.60 4.91
CA LYS A 120 3.05 3.81 6.37
C LYS A 120 3.32 5.28 6.59
N GLU A 121 2.36 5.97 7.17
CA GLU A 121 2.38 7.43 7.31
C GLU A 121 2.47 8.10 5.92
N ASP A 122 3.54 8.83 5.63
CA ASP A 122 3.81 9.49 4.36
C ASP A 122 4.81 8.73 3.46
N GLU A 123 5.20 7.50 3.83
CA GLU A 123 6.19 6.71 3.10
C GLU A 123 5.62 5.46 2.42
N ASN A 124 6.14 5.14 1.24
CA ASN A 124 5.90 3.87 0.56
C ASN A 124 6.97 2.87 0.97
N LYS A 125 6.59 1.83 1.73
CA LYS A 125 7.50 0.77 2.21
C LYS A 125 7.22 -0.55 1.52
N ILE A 126 8.27 -1.34 1.32
CA ILE A 126 8.10 -2.73 0.88
C ILE A 126 7.47 -3.51 2.04
N ALA A 127 6.35 -4.16 1.77
CA ALA A 127 5.68 -5.02 2.74
C ALA A 127 6.57 -6.23 3.09
N SER A 128 6.58 -6.60 4.36
CA SER A 128 7.19 -7.84 4.82
C SER A 128 6.49 -9.08 4.20
N GLU A 129 7.10 -10.24 4.32
CA GLU A 129 6.48 -11.50 3.90
C GLU A 129 5.16 -11.74 4.63
N LEU A 130 5.09 -11.44 5.92
CA LEU A 130 3.88 -11.56 6.72
C LEU A 130 2.77 -10.61 6.23
N GLU A 131 3.08 -9.32 6.05
CA GLU A 131 2.11 -8.34 5.56
C GLU A 131 1.57 -8.72 4.17
N THR A 132 2.46 -9.19 3.29
CA THR A 132 2.07 -9.66 1.94
C THR A 132 1.19 -10.90 2.02
N ALA A 133 1.50 -11.86 2.91
CA ALA A 133 0.70 -13.07 3.11
C ALA A 133 -0.69 -12.74 3.68
N VAL A 134 -0.78 -11.81 4.65
CA VAL A 134 -2.05 -11.33 5.20
C VAL A 134 -2.92 -10.70 4.12
N LEU A 135 -2.35 -9.80 3.28
CA LEU A 135 -3.08 -9.18 2.18
C LEU A 135 -3.61 -10.25 1.21
N ARG A 136 -2.77 -11.21 0.82
CA ARG A 136 -3.15 -12.30 -0.09
C ARG A 136 -4.32 -13.13 0.45
N LEU A 137 -4.32 -13.41 1.75
CA LEU A 137 -5.40 -14.19 2.38
C LEU A 137 -6.68 -13.38 2.53
N LYS A 138 -6.59 -12.10 2.95
CA LYS A 138 -7.76 -11.22 3.11
C LYS A 138 -8.52 -10.96 1.82
N TYR A 139 -7.81 -10.89 0.70
CA TYR A 139 -8.40 -10.58 -0.62
C TYR A 139 -8.40 -11.78 -1.56
N SER A 140 -8.21 -12.99 -1.02
CA SER A 140 -8.38 -14.22 -1.78
C SER A 140 -9.83 -14.38 -2.22
N PRO A 141 -10.09 -14.78 -3.49
CA PRO A 141 -11.43 -15.12 -3.94
C PRO A 141 -12.00 -16.36 -3.22
N GLN A 142 -11.16 -17.18 -2.60
CA GLN A 142 -11.56 -18.31 -1.80
C GLN A 142 -11.74 -17.87 -0.33
N PRO A 143 -12.88 -18.23 0.31
CA PRO A 143 -13.08 -17.89 1.70
C PRO A 143 -12.01 -18.54 2.58
N LEU A 144 -11.43 -17.75 3.49
CA LEU A 144 -10.47 -18.26 4.46
C LEU A 144 -11.19 -19.19 5.45
N THR A 145 -10.98 -20.50 5.31
CA THR A 145 -11.44 -21.46 6.29
C THR A 145 -10.34 -21.70 7.31
N LEU A 146 -10.55 -21.19 8.53
CA LEU A 146 -9.67 -21.48 9.67
C LEU A 146 -10.00 -22.88 10.22
N SER A 147 -9.38 -23.91 9.68
CA SER A 147 -9.31 -25.20 10.36
C SER A 147 -8.14 -25.15 11.34
N MET A 148 -8.40 -25.43 12.62
CA MET A 148 -7.34 -25.57 13.61
C MET A 148 -6.56 -26.84 13.34
N ASP A 149 -5.38 -26.71 12.77
CA ASP A 149 -4.40 -27.78 12.65
C ASP A 149 -3.36 -27.66 13.79
N LYS A 150 -2.52 -28.68 13.92
CA LYS A 150 -1.50 -28.72 14.97
C LYS A 150 -0.52 -27.55 14.95
N GLN A 151 -0.29 -26.96 13.78
CA GLN A 151 0.60 -25.80 13.63
C GLN A 151 -0.07 -24.54 14.20
N LEU A 152 -1.34 -24.30 13.86
CA LEU A 152 -2.10 -23.19 14.41
C LEU A 152 -2.27 -23.31 15.92
N GLU A 153 -2.59 -24.51 16.43
CA GLU A 153 -2.71 -24.73 17.88
C GLU A 153 -1.42 -24.37 18.61
N ARG A 154 -0.26 -24.87 18.15
CA ARG A 154 1.05 -24.57 18.74
C ARG A 154 1.36 -23.06 18.70
N LEU A 155 1.14 -22.41 17.57
CA LEU A 155 1.39 -20.98 17.43
C LEU A 155 0.47 -20.19 18.36
N THR A 156 -0.80 -20.55 18.45
CA THR A 156 -1.77 -19.90 19.33
C THR A 156 -1.36 -20.01 20.81
N GLU A 157 -0.86 -21.17 21.24
CA GLU A 157 -0.33 -21.33 22.62
C GLU A 157 0.88 -20.42 22.87
N VAL A 158 1.81 -20.35 21.93
CA VAL A 158 2.98 -19.44 22.03
C VAL A 158 2.53 -17.99 22.12
N LEU A 159 1.56 -17.58 21.28
CA LEU A 159 1.07 -16.21 21.24
C LEU A 159 0.36 -15.74 22.52
N LYS A 160 -0.18 -16.66 23.34
CA LYS A 160 -0.78 -16.30 24.64
C LYS A 160 0.20 -15.64 25.61
N THR A 161 1.47 -15.95 25.46
CA THR A 161 2.56 -15.45 26.33
C THR A 161 3.53 -14.53 25.61
N TYR A 162 3.36 -14.34 24.29
CA TYR A 162 4.24 -13.53 23.47
C TYR A 162 3.90 -12.04 23.58
N ASP A 163 4.89 -11.21 23.88
CA ASP A 163 4.74 -9.76 23.85
C ASP A 163 4.88 -9.23 22.41
N ALA A 164 3.77 -8.87 21.80
CA ALA A 164 3.72 -8.35 20.44
C ALA A 164 3.79 -6.80 20.37
N SER A 165 4.13 -6.11 21.45
CA SER A 165 4.17 -4.63 21.49
C SER A 165 5.11 -4.02 20.44
N ASN A 166 6.18 -4.75 20.06
CA ASN A 166 7.14 -4.37 19.02
C ASN A 166 6.93 -5.13 17.70
N GLY A 167 5.76 -5.73 17.50
CA GLY A 167 5.44 -6.57 16.35
C GLY A 167 5.81 -8.04 16.55
N TYR A 168 5.67 -8.82 15.48
CA TYR A 168 5.92 -10.26 15.51
C TYR A 168 7.35 -10.61 15.02
N ASP A 169 8.22 -11.06 15.89
CA ASP A 169 9.52 -11.60 15.51
C ASP A 169 9.38 -13.06 15.03
N ILE A 170 9.38 -13.25 13.71
CA ILE A 170 9.19 -14.56 13.07
C ILE A 170 10.23 -15.60 13.52
N ARG A 171 11.48 -15.20 13.71
CA ARG A 171 12.54 -16.15 14.16
C ARG A 171 12.26 -16.67 15.56
N THR A 172 11.87 -15.80 16.46
CA THR A 172 11.51 -16.19 17.83
C THR A 172 10.28 -17.07 17.84
N LEU A 173 9.21 -16.65 17.14
CA LEU A 173 7.96 -17.40 17.05
C LEU A 173 8.16 -18.78 16.41
N SER A 174 8.93 -18.90 15.33
CA SER A 174 9.21 -20.16 14.67
C SER A 174 9.92 -21.15 15.59
N ARG A 175 10.92 -20.68 16.36
CA ARG A 175 11.61 -21.51 17.36
C ARG A 175 10.70 -21.97 18.48
N LEU A 176 9.90 -21.06 19.05
CA LEU A 176 9.01 -21.39 20.17
C LEU A 176 7.88 -22.34 19.74
N SER A 177 7.37 -22.20 18.53
CA SER A 177 6.30 -23.04 17.98
C SER A 177 6.80 -24.31 17.29
N LEU A 178 8.14 -24.51 17.19
CA LEU A 178 8.77 -25.64 16.50
C LEU A 178 8.37 -25.76 15.03
N MET A 179 8.37 -24.63 14.34
CA MET A 179 8.06 -24.48 12.92
C MET A 179 9.25 -23.89 12.15
N THR A 180 9.25 -24.03 10.83
CA THR A 180 10.10 -23.21 9.96
C THR A 180 9.59 -21.76 9.94
N GLU A 181 10.44 -20.80 9.61
CA GLU A 181 10.02 -19.38 9.47
C GLU A 181 8.87 -19.24 8.47
N LYS A 182 8.91 -19.99 7.37
CA LYS A 182 7.85 -19.97 6.35
C LYS A 182 6.52 -20.47 6.89
N GLU A 183 6.51 -21.61 7.57
CA GLU A 183 5.29 -22.15 8.20
C GLU A 183 4.74 -21.20 9.27
N CYS A 184 5.62 -20.57 10.04
CA CYS A 184 5.24 -19.57 11.03
C CYS A 184 4.57 -18.34 10.38
N VAL A 185 5.14 -17.82 9.28
CA VAL A 185 4.54 -16.72 8.52
C VAL A 185 3.17 -17.12 7.99
N GLU A 186 3.02 -18.29 7.39
CA GLU A 186 1.74 -18.76 6.84
C GLU A 186 0.68 -18.95 7.94
N ALA A 187 1.05 -19.55 9.07
CA ALA A 187 0.15 -19.75 10.21
C ALA A 187 -0.27 -18.41 10.86
N LEU A 188 0.68 -17.50 11.08
CA LEU A 188 0.43 -16.19 11.64
C LEU A 188 -0.45 -15.34 10.73
N ALA A 189 -0.19 -15.38 9.42
CA ALA A 189 -1.01 -14.69 8.43
C ALA A 189 -2.47 -15.18 8.43
N ARG A 190 -2.70 -16.49 8.61
CA ARG A 190 -4.05 -17.06 8.73
C ARG A 190 -4.77 -16.53 9.97
N LEU A 191 -4.10 -16.45 11.13
CA LEU A 191 -4.69 -15.93 12.36
C LEU A 191 -5.03 -14.43 12.24
N ILE A 192 -4.14 -13.62 11.69
CA ILE A 192 -4.36 -12.19 11.47
C ILE A 192 -5.48 -11.96 10.44
N ALA A 193 -5.43 -12.63 9.30
CA ALA A 193 -6.43 -12.49 8.25
C ALA A 193 -7.82 -12.95 8.68
N GLY A 194 -7.89 -13.96 9.57
CA GLY A 194 -9.11 -14.48 10.17
C GLY A 194 -9.62 -13.67 11.35
N GLY A 195 -8.90 -12.62 11.78
CA GLY A 195 -9.30 -11.77 12.91
C GLY A 195 -9.22 -12.46 14.29
N THR A 196 -8.34 -13.48 14.42
CA THR A 196 -8.14 -14.18 15.68
C THR A 196 -7.17 -13.45 16.60
N ILE A 197 -6.25 -12.69 16.01
CA ILE A 197 -5.26 -11.84 16.68
C ILE A 197 -5.11 -10.51 15.96
#